data_b8baa3ad8a5d8af04ef193e2f9e8c3a0
#
_entry.id   b8baa3ad8a5d8af04ef193e2f9e8c3a0
#
_cell.length_a   1.000
_cell.length_b   1.000
_cell.length_c   1.000
_cell.angle_alpha   90.00
_cell.angle_beta   90.00
_cell.angle_gamma   90.00
#
_symmetry.space_group_name_H-M   'P 1'
#
loop_
_entity.id
_entity.type
_entity.pdbx_description
1 polymer ?
#
loop_
_entity_poly.entity_id
_entity_poly.type
_entity_poly.pdbx_seq_one_letter_code
_entity_poly.pdbx_strand_id
1 'polypeptide(L)'
;MAVGNTFGATALSSYGGFWLSYAIILTPGGFEIAAAYSSPANLNHAIGFFLFGWFIFTTILLVCTLRSTVAFFLLFFFLDMAFLLLGIAHFFLSSAGTPNVTIIKAAGYFGLFAAFSAWYNALAGIADTRYILYYP
;
A
#
# COMPACT_ATOMS: atom_id res chain seq x y z
N MET A 1 -16.78 -3.60 -12.58
CA MET A 1 -16.79 -4.77 -13.45
C MET A 1 -17.49 -4.53 -14.79
N ALA A 2 -18.21 -3.45 -14.98
CA ALA A 2 -18.88 -3.14 -16.23
C ALA A 2 -17.96 -3.09 -17.48
N VAL A 3 -16.68 -2.86 -17.28
CA VAL A 3 -15.65 -2.82 -18.35
C VAL A 3 -14.77 -4.09 -18.42
N GLY A 4 -15.10 -5.13 -17.67
CA GLY A 4 -14.38 -6.42 -17.71
C GLY A 4 -13.00 -6.45 -17.04
N ASN A 5 -12.58 -5.36 -16.36
CA ASN A 5 -11.29 -5.30 -15.67
C ASN A 5 -11.39 -5.85 -14.23
N THR A 6 -11.36 -7.16 -14.09
CA THR A 6 -11.41 -7.84 -12.77
C THR A 6 -10.19 -7.53 -11.92
N PHE A 7 -8.99 -7.45 -12.50
CA PHE A 7 -7.76 -7.13 -11.78
C PHE A 7 -7.87 -5.73 -11.13
N GLY A 8 -8.23 -4.72 -11.91
CA GLY A 8 -8.38 -3.36 -11.40
C GLY A 8 -9.46 -3.26 -10.31
N ALA A 9 -10.59 -3.92 -10.50
CA ALA A 9 -11.66 -3.96 -9.50
C ALA A 9 -11.17 -4.61 -8.19
N THR A 10 -10.47 -5.75 -8.26
CA THR A 10 -9.92 -6.44 -7.08
C THR A 10 -8.88 -5.58 -6.38
N ALA A 11 -7.91 -5.05 -7.10
CA ALA A 11 -6.84 -4.24 -6.51
C ALA A 11 -7.39 -2.98 -5.82
N LEU A 12 -8.19 -2.18 -6.52
CA LEU A 12 -8.69 -0.90 -5.99
C LEU A 12 -9.62 -1.10 -4.79
N SER A 13 -10.54 -2.08 -4.84
CA SER A 13 -11.44 -2.36 -3.72
C SER A 13 -10.67 -2.90 -2.50
N SER A 14 -9.69 -3.77 -2.70
CA SER A 14 -8.87 -4.33 -1.62
C SER A 14 -8.02 -3.24 -0.96
N TYR A 15 -7.33 -2.39 -1.73
CA TYR A 15 -6.56 -1.30 -1.14
C TYR A 15 -7.46 -0.23 -0.49
N GLY A 16 -8.68 -0.01 -0.98
CA GLY A 16 -9.68 0.77 -0.27
C GLY A 16 -9.98 0.18 1.11
N GLY A 17 -10.18 -1.13 1.20
CA GLY A 17 -10.34 -1.88 2.45
C GLY A 17 -9.11 -1.78 3.37
N PHE A 18 -7.89 -1.84 2.80
CA PHE A 18 -6.65 -1.61 3.54
C PHE A 18 -6.65 -0.24 4.24
N TRP A 19 -6.89 0.82 3.49
CA TRP A 19 -6.83 2.18 4.04
C TRP A 19 -7.89 2.42 5.11
N LEU A 20 -9.11 1.89 4.91
CA LEU A 20 -10.17 1.98 5.92
C LEU A 20 -9.79 1.23 7.20
N SER A 21 -9.32 -0.02 7.10
CA SER A 21 -8.92 -0.81 8.27
C SER A 21 -7.71 -0.21 8.99
N TYR A 22 -6.73 0.28 8.24
CA TYR A 22 -5.55 0.93 8.81
C TYR A 22 -5.89 2.25 9.51
N ALA A 23 -6.80 3.04 8.94
CA ALA A 23 -7.31 4.25 9.57
C ALA A 23 -8.03 3.93 10.89
N ILE A 24 -8.86 2.88 10.92
CA ILE A 24 -9.56 2.43 12.14
C ILE A 24 -8.56 2.04 13.23
N ILE A 25 -7.48 1.31 12.88
CA ILE A 25 -6.44 0.90 13.85
C ILE A 25 -5.73 2.13 14.45
N LEU A 26 -5.47 3.16 13.65
CA LEU A 26 -4.68 4.31 14.04
C LEU A 26 -5.49 5.47 14.62
N THR A 27 -6.83 5.47 14.50
CA THR A 27 -7.67 6.58 14.97
C THR A 27 -7.88 6.49 16.49
N PRO A 28 -7.34 7.45 17.27
CA PRO A 28 -7.58 7.49 18.72
C PRO A 28 -9.04 7.87 19.01
N GLY A 29 -9.61 7.30 20.07
CA GLY A 29 -11.00 7.58 20.47
C GLY A 29 -12.08 6.94 19.60
N GLY A 30 -11.68 6.07 18.63
CA GLY A 30 -12.60 5.31 17.79
C GLY A 30 -12.96 3.96 18.41
N PHE A 31 -12.43 2.87 17.84
CA PHE A 31 -12.68 1.51 18.33
C PHE A 31 -11.76 1.08 19.50
N GLU A 32 -10.92 1.98 20.01
CA GLU A 32 -9.98 1.77 21.11
C GLU A 32 -9.05 0.56 20.90
N ILE A 33 -8.70 0.25 19.65
CA ILE A 33 -7.91 -0.94 19.31
C ILE A 33 -6.55 -0.91 19.99
N ALA A 34 -5.89 0.26 20.03
CA ALA A 34 -4.60 0.42 20.69
C ALA A 34 -4.68 0.14 22.20
N ALA A 35 -5.78 0.52 22.85
CA ALA A 35 -6.00 0.31 24.27
C ALA A 35 -6.24 -1.17 24.64
N ALA A 36 -6.64 -2.00 23.67
CA ALA A 36 -6.82 -3.45 23.87
C ALA A 36 -5.49 -4.22 24.02
N TYR A 37 -4.36 -3.60 23.66
CA TYR A 37 -3.04 -4.24 23.76
C TYR A 37 -2.35 -3.89 25.06
N SER A 38 -1.73 -4.90 25.70
CA SER A 38 -1.04 -4.77 26.99
C SER A 38 0.25 -3.94 26.93
N SER A 39 0.82 -3.74 25.74
CA SER A 39 2.01 -2.92 25.54
C SER A 39 2.08 -2.35 24.11
N PRO A 40 2.79 -1.21 23.92
CA PRO A 40 3.06 -0.68 22.59
C PRO A 40 3.77 -1.66 21.65
N ALA A 41 4.64 -2.52 22.19
CA ALA A 41 5.35 -3.53 21.42
C ALA A 41 4.37 -4.57 20.83
N ASN A 42 3.41 -5.04 21.63
CA ASN A 42 2.41 -6.00 21.16
C ASN A 42 1.50 -5.41 20.07
N LEU A 43 1.09 -4.16 20.21
CA LEU A 43 0.36 -3.44 19.16
C LEU A 43 1.19 -3.35 17.85
N ASN A 44 2.46 -2.97 17.96
CA ASN A 44 3.33 -2.84 16.79
C ASN A 44 3.56 -4.18 16.11
N HIS A 45 3.76 -5.28 16.86
CA HIS A 45 3.84 -6.62 16.27
C HIS A 45 2.55 -7.00 15.53
N ALA A 46 1.38 -6.72 16.11
CA ALA A 46 0.10 -6.97 15.45
C ALA A 46 -0.05 -6.16 14.13
N ILE A 47 0.36 -4.88 14.14
CA ILE A 47 0.42 -4.06 12.93
C ILE A 47 1.42 -4.64 11.92
N GLY A 48 2.56 -5.13 12.38
CA GLY A 48 3.55 -5.81 11.53
C GLY A 48 2.96 -7.02 10.81
N PHE A 49 2.24 -7.90 11.51
CA PHE A 49 1.54 -9.03 10.88
C PHE A 49 0.47 -8.58 9.88
N PHE A 50 -0.31 -7.56 10.21
CA PHE A 50 -1.28 -6.97 9.28
C PHE A 50 -0.61 -6.48 8.00
N LEU A 51 0.52 -5.78 8.09
CA LEU A 51 1.27 -5.28 6.94
C LEU A 51 1.92 -6.42 6.13
N PHE A 52 2.38 -7.50 6.78
CA PHE A 52 2.87 -8.69 6.06
C PHE A 52 1.76 -9.42 5.31
N GLY A 53 0.55 -9.45 5.83
CA GLY A 53 -0.61 -9.95 5.09
C GLY A 53 -0.83 -9.15 3.79
N TRP A 54 -0.71 -7.82 3.87
CA TRP A 54 -0.81 -6.95 2.69
C TRP A 54 0.39 -7.05 1.75
N PHE A 55 1.59 -7.28 2.27
CA PHE A 55 2.75 -7.63 1.45
C PHE A 55 2.49 -8.90 0.62
N ILE A 56 2.04 -10.00 1.24
CA ILE A 56 1.72 -11.24 0.52
C ILE A 56 0.65 -11.01 -0.56
N PHE A 57 -0.42 -10.28 -0.24
CA PHE A 57 -1.46 -9.95 -1.19
C PHE A 57 -0.91 -9.12 -2.37
N THR A 58 -0.07 -8.11 -2.07
CA THR A 58 0.55 -7.25 -3.10
C THR A 58 1.53 -8.03 -3.97
N THR A 59 2.30 -8.97 -3.39
CA THR A 59 3.19 -9.87 -4.16
C THR A 59 2.39 -10.70 -5.16
N ILE A 60 1.21 -11.23 -4.78
CA ILE A 60 0.33 -11.96 -5.71
C ILE A 60 -0.09 -11.06 -6.87
N LEU A 61 -0.51 -9.82 -6.57
CA LEU A 61 -0.87 -8.85 -7.61
C LEU A 61 0.33 -8.46 -8.48
N LEU A 62 1.52 -8.28 -7.88
CA LEU A 62 2.76 -7.99 -8.59
C LEU A 62 3.08 -9.08 -9.63
N VAL A 63 2.97 -10.35 -9.25
CA VAL A 63 3.15 -11.49 -10.17
C VAL A 63 2.16 -11.41 -11.33
N CYS A 64 0.91 -11.01 -11.09
CA CYS A 64 -0.09 -10.82 -12.15
C CYS A 64 0.29 -9.69 -13.13
N THR A 65 1.12 -8.73 -12.73
CA THR A 65 1.55 -7.61 -13.58
C THR A 65 2.75 -7.91 -14.47
N LEU A 66 3.41 -9.06 -14.34
CA LEU A 66 4.63 -9.42 -15.11
C LEU A 66 4.45 -9.37 -16.64
N ARG A 67 3.24 -9.45 -17.13
CA ARG A 67 2.90 -9.35 -18.56
C ARG A 67 2.18 -8.05 -18.92
N SER A 68 2.22 -7.06 -18.04
CA SER A 68 1.60 -5.75 -18.25
C SER A 68 2.63 -4.70 -18.68
N THR A 69 2.27 -3.42 -18.63
CA THR A 69 3.20 -2.32 -18.90
C THR A 69 4.25 -2.20 -17.78
N VAL A 70 5.45 -1.73 -18.13
CA VAL A 70 6.53 -1.50 -17.15
C VAL A 70 6.08 -0.56 -16.03
N ALA A 71 5.34 0.50 -16.37
CA ALA A 71 4.83 1.46 -15.37
C ALA A 71 3.86 0.80 -14.38
N PHE A 72 3.02 -0.12 -14.85
CA PHE A 72 2.08 -0.85 -14.00
C PHE A 72 2.79 -1.87 -13.11
N PHE A 73 3.81 -2.56 -13.64
CA PHE A 73 4.68 -3.43 -12.85
C PHE A 73 5.43 -2.64 -11.78
N LEU A 74 6.03 -1.50 -12.10
CA LEU A 74 6.77 -0.67 -11.15
C LEU A 74 5.88 -0.15 -10.02
N LEU A 75 4.62 0.19 -10.30
CA LEU A 75 3.65 0.56 -9.27
C LEU A 75 3.55 -0.53 -8.20
N PHE A 76 3.26 -1.77 -8.60
CA PHE A 76 3.10 -2.88 -7.64
C PHE A 76 4.42 -3.30 -7.00
N PHE A 77 5.54 -3.21 -7.71
CA PHE A 77 6.86 -3.48 -7.16
C PHE A 77 7.22 -2.51 -6.02
N PHE A 78 7.04 -1.21 -6.25
CA PHE A 78 7.32 -0.22 -5.20
C PHE A 78 6.36 -0.32 -4.02
N LEU A 79 5.10 -0.61 -4.29
CA LEU A 79 4.11 -0.81 -3.23
C LEU A 79 4.41 -2.06 -2.40
N ASP A 80 4.84 -3.14 -3.03
CA ASP A 80 5.26 -4.38 -2.39
C ASP A 80 6.45 -4.16 -1.46
N MET A 81 7.48 -3.46 -1.94
CA MET A 81 8.65 -3.08 -1.13
C MET A 81 8.27 -2.17 0.04
N ALA A 82 7.31 -1.26 -0.15
CA ALA A 82 6.82 -0.41 0.93
C ALA A 82 6.14 -1.25 2.03
N PHE A 83 5.26 -2.19 1.71
CA PHE A 83 4.62 -3.07 2.69
C PHE A 83 5.62 -3.98 3.39
N LEU A 84 6.58 -4.56 2.65
CA LEU A 84 7.64 -5.38 3.23
C LEU A 84 8.44 -4.60 4.28
N LEU A 85 8.94 -3.43 3.92
CA LEU A 85 9.75 -2.62 4.81
C LEU A 85 8.95 -2.08 6.00
N LEU A 86 7.69 -1.68 5.79
CA LEU A 86 6.81 -1.27 6.90
C LEU A 86 6.58 -2.44 7.86
N GLY A 87 6.29 -3.64 7.36
CA GLY A 87 6.15 -4.84 8.18
C GLY A 87 7.41 -5.11 9.00
N ILE A 88 8.58 -5.12 8.35
CA ILE A 88 9.88 -5.31 9.02
C ILE A 88 10.11 -4.24 10.10
N ALA A 89 9.82 -2.97 9.82
CA ALA A 89 10.02 -1.88 10.78
C ALA A 89 9.26 -2.08 12.10
N HIS A 90 8.06 -2.69 12.02
CA HIS A 90 7.21 -2.97 13.18
C HIS A 90 7.66 -4.21 13.99
N PHE A 91 8.60 -5.00 13.48
CA PHE A 91 9.25 -6.07 14.24
C PHE A 91 10.59 -5.66 14.83
N PHE A 92 11.31 -4.72 14.22
CA PHE A 92 12.55 -4.16 14.76
C PHE A 92 12.26 -2.91 15.59
N LEU A 93 11.81 -3.13 16.82
CA LEU A 93 11.43 -2.06 17.72
C LEU A 93 12.64 -1.46 18.44
N SER A 94 12.55 -0.17 18.77
CA SER A 94 13.48 0.50 19.70
C SER A 94 13.26 0.03 21.15
N SER A 95 14.14 0.42 22.06
CA SER A 95 13.97 0.17 23.51
C SER A 95 12.67 0.78 24.08
N ALA A 96 12.11 1.80 23.42
CA ALA A 96 10.83 2.41 23.77
C ALA A 96 9.60 1.69 23.16
N GLY A 97 9.79 0.58 22.45
CA GLY A 97 8.71 -0.16 21.78
C GLY A 97 8.17 0.52 20.53
N THR A 98 8.89 1.50 19.98
CA THR A 98 8.51 2.17 18.73
C THR A 98 9.18 1.52 17.52
N PRO A 99 8.52 1.49 16.35
CA PRO A 99 9.09 0.91 15.12
C PRO A 99 10.38 1.61 14.69
N ASN A 100 11.23 0.88 13.96
CA ASN A 100 12.49 1.40 13.47
C ASN A 100 12.29 2.53 12.46
N VAL A 101 12.63 3.76 12.85
CA VAL A 101 12.41 4.98 12.06
C VAL A 101 13.18 4.98 10.75
N THR A 102 14.37 4.38 10.71
CA THR A 102 15.19 4.33 9.47
C THR A 102 14.51 3.44 8.42
N ILE A 103 13.98 2.30 8.84
CA ILE A 103 13.27 1.38 7.94
C ILE A 103 11.95 2.00 7.49
N ILE A 104 11.22 2.70 8.39
CA ILE A 104 10.00 3.44 8.02
C ILE A 104 10.29 4.51 6.96
N LYS A 105 11.38 5.27 7.11
CA LYS A 105 11.77 6.25 6.09
C LYS A 105 12.06 5.60 4.75
N ALA A 106 12.79 4.48 4.74
CA ALA A 106 13.04 3.72 3.52
C ALA A 106 11.72 3.24 2.87
N ALA A 107 10.81 2.70 3.65
CA ALA A 107 9.47 2.31 3.18
C ALA A 107 8.70 3.50 2.58
N GLY A 108 8.80 4.68 3.22
CA GLY A 108 8.19 5.92 2.74
C GLY A 108 8.70 6.35 1.36
N TYR A 109 9.98 6.19 1.06
CA TYR A 109 10.51 6.47 -0.29
C TYR A 109 9.91 5.51 -1.33
N PHE A 110 9.82 4.22 -1.02
CA PHE A 110 9.14 3.28 -1.91
C PHE A 110 7.66 3.63 -2.08
N GLY A 111 6.98 4.07 -1.02
CA GLY A 111 5.61 4.56 -1.09
C GLY A 111 5.45 5.78 -2.00
N LEU A 112 6.40 6.73 -1.98
CA LEU A 112 6.41 7.87 -2.89
C LEU A 112 6.58 7.43 -4.35
N PHE A 113 7.51 6.52 -4.65
CA PHE A 113 7.67 5.99 -6.00
C PHE A 113 6.44 5.23 -6.48
N ALA A 114 5.78 4.48 -5.60
CA ALA A 114 4.50 3.85 -5.89
C ALA A 114 3.42 4.89 -6.24
N ALA A 115 3.32 5.99 -5.48
CA ALA A 115 2.37 7.07 -5.72
C ALA A 115 2.59 7.75 -7.07
N PHE A 116 3.83 8.10 -7.41
CA PHE A 116 4.15 8.68 -8.73
C PHE A 116 3.83 7.71 -9.88
N SER A 117 4.15 6.42 -9.70
CA SER A 117 3.79 5.40 -10.68
C SER A 117 2.28 5.24 -10.83
N ALA A 118 1.51 5.35 -9.72
CA ALA A 118 0.06 5.30 -9.73
C ALA A 118 -0.54 6.50 -10.48
N TRP A 119 -0.04 7.71 -10.23
CA TRP A 119 -0.49 8.92 -10.93
C TRP A 119 -0.20 8.86 -12.43
N TYR A 120 0.98 8.37 -12.81
CA TYR A 120 1.30 8.15 -14.22
C TYR A 120 0.34 7.15 -14.88
N ASN A 121 0.09 6.00 -14.23
CA ASN A 121 -0.84 5.00 -14.76
C ASN A 121 -2.28 5.54 -14.83
N ALA A 122 -2.72 6.33 -13.85
CA ALA A 122 -4.03 6.97 -13.84
C ALA A 122 -4.15 7.96 -14.99
N LEU A 123 -3.14 8.83 -15.19
CA LEU A 123 -3.10 9.76 -16.30
C LEU A 123 -3.13 9.03 -17.64
N ALA A 124 -2.29 8.01 -17.82
CA ALA A 124 -2.26 7.21 -19.04
C ALA A 124 -3.59 6.51 -19.35
N GLY A 125 -4.32 6.10 -18.31
CA GLY A 125 -5.63 5.47 -18.45
C GLY A 125 -6.77 6.45 -18.78
N ILE A 126 -6.62 7.74 -18.43
CA ILE A 126 -7.62 8.79 -18.68
C ILE A 126 -7.28 9.56 -19.99
N ALA A 127 -6.00 9.60 -20.34
CA ALA A 127 -5.52 10.33 -21.52
C ALA A 127 -5.98 9.63 -22.81
N ASP A 128 -7.19 9.95 -23.26
CA ASP A 128 -7.68 9.61 -24.59
C ASP A 128 -7.28 10.73 -25.54
N THR A 129 -6.81 10.36 -26.73
CA THR A 129 -6.47 11.28 -27.83
C THR A 129 -7.60 12.25 -28.16
N ARG A 130 -8.86 11.88 -27.88
CA ARG A 130 -10.04 12.74 -28.03
C ARG A 130 -10.07 13.95 -27.09
N TYR A 131 -9.39 13.88 -25.94
CA TYR A 131 -9.37 14.94 -24.92
C TYR A 131 -8.10 15.77 -24.95
N ILE A 132 -7.00 15.24 -25.49
CA ILE A 132 -5.68 15.91 -25.46
C ILE A 132 -5.43 16.71 -26.75
N LEU A 133 -6.05 16.35 -27.87
CA LEU A 133 -5.85 16.99 -29.20
C LEU A 133 -7.17 17.46 -29.75
N TYR A 134 -7.88 18.36 -29.08
CA TYR A 134 -8.81 19.24 -29.75
C TYR A 134 -8.02 20.46 -30.28
N TYR A 135 -7.32 20.26 -31.38
CA TYR A 135 -6.88 21.37 -32.25
C TYR A 135 -7.89 21.48 -33.39
N PRO A 136 -8.53 22.66 -33.56
CA PRO A 136 -9.41 22.91 -34.68
C PRO A 136 -8.67 22.88 -36.02
#